data_284529f3a8e782dfbdce203c043daa66
#
_entry.id   284529f3a8e782dfbdce203c043daa66
#
_cell.length_a   1.000
_cell.length_b   1.000
_cell.length_c   1.000
_cell.angle_alpha   90.00
_cell.angle_beta   90.00
_cell.angle_gamma   90.00
#
_symmetry.space_group_name_H-M   'P 1'
#
loop_
_entity.id
_entity.type
_entity.pdbx_description
1 polymer ?
#
loop_
_entity_poly.entity_id
_entity_poly.type
_entity_poly.pdbx_seq_one_letter_code
_entity_poly.pdbx_strand_id
1 'polypeptide(L)'
;TRFNFGNGVDAGTTLNRAFIQLGGLRVGLDDTAFYTFTGYFGDVLNDDVISAGGYRTNQISYTFKGGNGFSAIISLEQGNNVDVDWNGVIDDYTPHVVAGLKYAQSWGSIAGVAAYDAVNEEWAGKVRVDVNVTDRFSVWVQGAYKSNDDHYVHYDASGAVVHDGGSSTYRGVRVIDSFYGTWGGDWAVWGGAKFKATNKAVFNVQLAYEDAETFAASANVAYQLVPGFTITPQISYTKWDDKNSILKGQDAWQGVVRFQRSF
;
A
#
# COMPACT_ATOMS: atom_id res chain seq x y z
N THR A 1 -7.53 -10.01 -15.82
CA THR A 1 -6.61 -11.16 -15.86
C THR A 1 -5.18 -10.67 -16.01
N ARG A 2 -4.26 -11.29 -15.31
CA ARG A 2 -2.83 -10.99 -15.36
C ARG A 2 -2.09 -12.22 -15.90
N PHE A 3 -1.27 -12.01 -16.91
CA PHE A 3 -0.33 -13.00 -17.42
C PHE A 3 1.06 -12.70 -16.83
N ASN A 4 1.70 -13.69 -16.26
CA ASN A 4 3.04 -13.55 -15.67
C ASN A 4 4.04 -14.31 -16.54
N PHE A 5 5.13 -13.63 -16.89
CA PHE A 5 6.24 -14.21 -17.63
C PHE A 5 7.50 -14.04 -16.77
N GLY A 6 8.10 -15.15 -16.35
CA GLY A 6 9.31 -15.16 -15.55
C GLY A 6 10.39 -16.00 -16.22
N ASN A 7 11.64 -15.49 -16.31
CA ASN A 7 12.78 -16.21 -16.86
C ASN A 7 12.56 -16.79 -18.27
N GLY A 8 11.77 -16.09 -19.10
CA GLY A 8 11.47 -16.54 -20.48
C GLY A 8 10.42 -17.64 -20.59
N VAL A 9 9.76 -18.01 -19.50
CA VAL A 9 8.68 -18.99 -19.48
C VAL A 9 7.40 -18.38 -18.92
N ASP A 10 6.25 -18.98 -19.23
CA ASP A 10 4.97 -18.61 -18.62
C ASP A 10 5.01 -18.97 -17.13
N ALA A 11 4.89 -17.98 -16.27
CA ALA A 11 4.85 -18.14 -14.82
C ALA A 11 3.40 -18.22 -14.29
N GLY A 12 2.43 -18.42 -15.17
CA GLY A 12 1.02 -18.64 -14.85
C GLY A 12 0.13 -17.45 -15.10
N THR A 13 -1.16 -17.72 -15.07
CA THR A 13 -2.23 -16.76 -15.25
C THR A 13 -3.00 -16.59 -13.94
N THR A 14 -3.16 -15.38 -13.48
CA THR A 14 -3.94 -15.08 -12.27
C THR A 14 -5.13 -14.19 -12.59
N LEU A 15 -6.26 -14.46 -11.91
CA LEU A 15 -7.39 -13.56 -11.89
C LEU A 15 -7.06 -12.38 -10.95
N ASN A 16 -6.76 -11.24 -11.54
CA ASN A 16 -6.34 -10.09 -10.77
C ASN A 16 -7.51 -9.29 -10.20
N ARG A 17 -8.56 -9.09 -11.00
CA ARG A 17 -9.81 -8.43 -10.61
C ARG A 17 -10.96 -9.00 -11.40
N ALA A 18 -12.11 -9.20 -10.73
CA ALA A 18 -13.37 -9.63 -11.33
C ALA A 18 -14.53 -9.13 -10.46
N PHE A 19 -15.19 -8.07 -10.88
CA PHE A 19 -16.30 -7.48 -10.15
C PHE A 19 -17.40 -6.98 -11.08
N ILE A 20 -18.58 -6.83 -10.50
CA ILE A 20 -19.73 -6.14 -11.11
C ILE A 20 -19.93 -4.84 -10.35
N GLN A 21 -20.17 -3.75 -11.07
CA GLN A 21 -20.46 -2.46 -10.47
C GLN A 21 -21.76 -1.89 -11.04
N LEU A 22 -22.67 -1.48 -10.14
CA LEU A 22 -23.92 -0.82 -10.48
C LEU A 22 -24.09 0.43 -9.59
N GLY A 23 -23.90 1.59 -10.19
CA GLY A 23 -23.87 2.85 -9.43
C GLY A 23 -22.77 2.84 -8.38
N GLY A 24 -23.14 3.00 -7.10
CA GLY A 24 -22.23 2.93 -5.97
C GLY A 24 -21.93 1.51 -5.48
N LEU A 25 -22.74 0.53 -5.85
CA LEU A 25 -22.58 -0.86 -5.43
C LEU A 25 -21.49 -1.55 -6.27
N ARG A 26 -20.55 -2.23 -5.61
CA ARG A 26 -19.54 -3.10 -6.21
C ARG A 26 -19.54 -4.44 -5.50
N VAL A 27 -19.54 -5.54 -6.27
CA VAL A 27 -19.51 -6.91 -5.75
C VAL A 27 -18.49 -7.73 -6.54
N GLY A 28 -17.56 -8.39 -5.86
CA GLY A 28 -16.57 -9.27 -6.46
C GLY A 28 -15.15 -9.03 -5.97
N LEU A 29 -14.18 -9.56 -6.71
CA LEU A 29 -12.75 -9.48 -6.40
C LEU A 29 -12.17 -8.16 -6.93
N ASP A 30 -11.65 -7.32 -6.02
CA ASP A 30 -10.93 -6.08 -6.34
C ASP A 30 -9.90 -5.76 -5.25
N ASP A 31 -9.11 -4.71 -5.43
CA ASP A 31 -8.26 -4.20 -4.35
C ASP A 31 -9.15 -3.67 -3.22
N THR A 32 -8.74 -3.91 -1.98
CA THR A 32 -9.49 -3.51 -0.79
C THR A 32 -9.89 -2.03 -0.81
N ALA A 33 -11.07 -1.72 -0.31
CA ALA A 33 -11.52 -0.34 -0.14
C ALA A 33 -10.60 0.46 0.80
N PHE A 34 -9.94 -0.19 1.76
CA PHE A 34 -8.97 0.44 2.64
C PHE A 34 -7.82 1.08 1.87
N TYR A 35 -7.36 0.46 0.78
CA TYR A 35 -6.29 1.01 -0.04
C TYR A 35 -6.79 1.98 -1.11
N THR A 36 -7.86 1.62 -1.80
CA THR A 36 -8.33 2.35 -2.98
C THR A 36 -9.06 3.65 -2.66
N PHE A 37 -9.74 3.75 -1.50
CA PHE A 37 -10.57 4.89 -1.19
C PHE A 37 -9.79 6.17 -0.87
N THR A 38 -8.65 6.06 -0.18
CA THR A 38 -7.74 7.20 0.03
C THR A 38 -6.92 7.52 -1.21
N GLY A 39 -6.79 6.59 -2.14
CA GLY A 39 -5.95 6.66 -3.33
C GLY A 39 -4.65 5.91 -3.15
N TYR A 40 -4.10 5.44 -4.26
CA TYR A 40 -2.78 4.84 -4.32
C TYR A 40 -1.71 5.88 -3.96
N PHE A 41 -0.52 5.41 -3.61
CA PHE A 41 0.65 6.26 -3.41
C PHE A 41 0.94 7.11 -4.66
N GLY A 42 1.99 7.95 -4.59
CA GLY A 42 2.44 8.74 -5.73
C GLY A 42 2.93 7.89 -6.91
N ASP A 43 3.43 8.54 -7.93
CA ASP A 43 3.83 7.90 -9.19
C ASP A 43 5.28 7.37 -9.15
N VAL A 44 5.76 6.84 -8.01
CA VAL A 44 7.05 6.15 -7.90
C VAL A 44 6.87 4.64 -8.10
N LEU A 45 7.94 3.93 -8.52
CA LEU A 45 7.85 2.51 -8.90
C LEU A 45 7.98 1.56 -7.71
N ASN A 46 8.74 1.96 -6.68
CA ASN A 46 8.92 1.23 -5.43
C ASN A 46 8.24 2.03 -4.32
N ASP A 47 6.94 2.07 -4.36
CA ASP A 47 6.09 2.84 -3.45
C ASP A 47 5.69 2.05 -2.20
N ASP A 48 5.90 0.74 -2.21
CA ASP A 48 5.44 -0.24 -1.23
C ASP A 48 6.54 -0.82 -0.32
N VAL A 49 7.72 -0.21 -0.25
CA VAL A 49 8.76 -0.61 0.72
C VAL A 49 8.22 -0.52 2.15
N ILE A 50 7.43 0.52 2.44
CA ILE A 50 6.57 0.62 3.61
C ILE A 50 5.15 0.59 3.07
N SER A 51 4.51 -0.57 3.17
CA SER A 51 3.18 -0.81 2.61
C SER A 51 2.09 -0.12 3.44
N ALA A 52 1.00 0.31 2.82
CA ALA A 52 -0.15 0.91 3.49
C ALA A 52 -1.45 0.15 3.22
N GLY A 53 -1.38 -1.16 3.24
CA GLY A 53 -2.42 -2.07 2.78
C GLY A 53 -2.33 -2.26 1.27
N GLY A 54 -3.19 -3.04 0.68
CA GLY A 54 -3.20 -3.20 -0.78
C GLY A 54 -3.54 -4.59 -1.28
N TYR A 55 -4.08 -5.41 -0.41
CA TYR A 55 -4.47 -6.76 -0.79
C TYR A 55 -5.82 -6.76 -1.48
N ARG A 56 -5.97 -7.73 -2.37
CA ARG A 56 -7.24 -7.99 -3.05
C ARG A 56 -8.17 -8.72 -2.11
N THR A 57 -9.42 -8.30 -2.13
CA THR A 57 -10.49 -8.89 -1.33
C THR A 57 -11.68 -9.24 -2.21
N ASN A 58 -12.39 -10.32 -1.84
CA ASN A 58 -13.77 -10.47 -2.26
C ASN A 58 -14.60 -9.49 -1.44
N GLN A 59 -15.32 -8.59 -2.10
CA GLN A 59 -15.98 -7.50 -1.41
C GLN A 59 -17.41 -7.26 -1.88
N ILE A 60 -18.22 -6.78 -0.97
CA ILE A 60 -19.48 -6.11 -1.24
C ILE A 60 -19.32 -4.71 -0.68
N SER A 61 -19.18 -3.72 -1.56
CA SER A 61 -18.95 -2.34 -1.16
C SER A 61 -19.97 -1.39 -1.77
N TYR A 62 -20.27 -0.33 -1.04
CA TYR A 62 -21.13 0.74 -1.52
C TYR A 62 -20.44 2.10 -1.33
N THR A 63 -20.24 2.80 -2.43
CA THR A 63 -19.70 4.17 -2.43
C THR A 63 -20.84 5.16 -2.65
N PHE A 64 -21.14 5.95 -1.62
CA PHE A 64 -22.02 7.09 -1.71
C PHE A 64 -21.25 8.29 -2.27
N LYS A 65 -21.83 8.96 -3.26
CA LYS A 65 -21.33 10.23 -3.81
C LYS A 65 -22.35 11.31 -3.50
N GLY A 66 -22.04 12.15 -2.52
CA GLY A 66 -22.80 13.34 -2.19
C GLY A 66 -22.45 14.50 -3.13
N GLY A 67 -23.24 15.56 -3.08
CA GLY A 67 -22.91 16.82 -3.74
C GLY A 67 -21.65 17.47 -3.16
N ASN A 68 -21.10 18.47 -3.86
CA ASN A 68 -20.00 19.32 -3.40
C ASN A 68 -18.69 18.57 -3.06
N GLY A 69 -18.41 17.45 -3.73
CA GLY A 69 -17.16 16.71 -3.57
C GLY A 69 -17.10 15.74 -2.37
N PHE A 70 -18.17 15.60 -1.62
CA PHE A 70 -18.26 14.63 -0.53
C PHE A 70 -18.53 13.22 -1.05
N SER A 71 -17.84 12.22 -0.51
CA SER A 71 -18.13 10.81 -0.71
C SER A 71 -17.84 9.99 0.55
N ALA A 72 -18.55 8.87 0.67
CA ALA A 72 -18.38 7.90 1.74
C ALA A 72 -18.35 6.48 1.16
N ILE A 73 -17.69 5.57 1.83
CA ILE A 73 -17.67 4.15 1.47
C ILE A 73 -17.92 3.29 2.70
N ILE A 74 -18.59 2.17 2.48
CA ILE A 74 -18.62 1.02 3.37
C ILE A 74 -18.35 -0.22 2.54
N SER A 75 -17.54 -1.13 3.06
CA SER A 75 -17.20 -2.40 2.41
C SER A 75 -17.19 -3.52 3.43
N LEU A 76 -17.77 -4.65 3.05
CA LEU A 76 -17.62 -5.94 3.73
C LEU A 76 -16.66 -6.75 2.87
N GLU A 77 -15.59 -7.25 3.47
CA GLU A 77 -14.49 -7.85 2.74
C GLU A 77 -14.07 -9.19 3.30
N GLN A 78 -13.51 -10.03 2.43
CA GLN A 78 -12.81 -11.25 2.77
C GLN A 78 -11.52 -11.31 1.95
N GLY A 79 -10.38 -11.50 2.60
CA GLY A 79 -9.11 -11.71 1.93
C GLY A 79 -9.07 -13.05 1.20
N ASN A 80 -8.05 -13.25 0.40
CA ASN A 80 -7.86 -14.45 -0.40
C ASN A 80 -6.53 -15.16 -0.15
N ASN A 81 -5.75 -14.71 0.80
CA ASN A 81 -4.49 -15.32 1.21
C ASN A 81 -4.67 -16.07 2.53
N VAL A 82 -4.12 -17.25 2.55
CA VAL A 82 -4.08 -18.19 3.68
C VAL A 82 -2.67 -18.32 4.25
N ASP A 83 -1.82 -17.31 4.03
CA ASP A 83 -0.48 -17.33 4.59
C ASP A 83 -0.54 -17.11 6.10
N VAL A 84 0.35 -17.76 6.85
CA VAL A 84 0.32 -17.76 8.32
C VAL A 84 0.42 -16.33 8.87
N ASP A 85 1.18 -15.49 8.19
CA ASP A 85 1.48 -14.13 8.61
C ASP A 85 0.52 -13.07 8.03
N TRP A 86 -0.41 -13.48 7.12
CA TRP A 86 -1.23 -12.56 6.34
C TRP A 86 -2.61 -13.14 6.05
N ASN A 87 -3.18 -13.82 7.01
CA ASN A 87 -4.46 -14.48 6.83
C ASN A 87 -5.61 -13.46 6.83
N GLY A 88 -6.11 -13.14 5.64
CA GLY A 88 -7.31 -12.32 5.46
C GLY A 88 -8.56 -13.15 5.16
N VAL A 89 -8.48 -14.47 5.24
CA VAL A 89 -9.64 -15.36 5.06
C VAL A 89 -10.35 -15.50 6.39
N ILE A 90 -11.59 -15.03 6.45
CA ILE A 90 -12.44 -15.13 7.65
C ILE A 90 -12.73 -16.60 7.96
N ASP A 91 -12.69 -16.97 9.22
CA ASP A 91 -12.89 -18.33 9.72
C ASP A 91 -14.30 -18.56 10.30
N ASP A 92 -15.08 -17.49 10.45
CA ASP A 92 -16.46 -17.49 10.90
C ASP A 92 -17.38 -16.70 9.95
N TYR A 93 -18.48 -16.17 10.46
CA TYR A 93 -19.44 -15.35 9.68
C TYR A 93 -19.18 -13.85 9.76
N THR A 94 -18.15 -13.40 10.51
CA THR A 94 -17.85 -11.99 10.72
C THR A 94 -16.92 -11.51 9.60
N PRO A 95 -17.38 -10.65 8.66
CA PRO A 95 -16.52 -10.14 7.61
C PRO A 95 -15.58 -9.06 8.16
N HIS A 96 -14.48 -8.83 7.45
CA HIS A 96 -13.75 -7.58 7.61
C HIS A 96 -14.66 -6.41 7.21
N VAL A 97 -14.53 -5.29 7.91
CA VAL A 97 -15.33 -4.08 7.64
C VAL A 97 -14.43 -2.91 7.34
N VAL A 98 -14.67 -2.23 6.22
CA VAL A 98 -13.97 -0.98 5.86
C VAL A 98 -14.97 0.14 5.74
N ALA A 99 -14.67 1.30 6.33
CA ALA A 99 -15.47 2.51 6.21
C ALA A 99 -14.59 3.74 5.98
N GLY A 100 -15.04 4.68 5.15
CA GLY A 100 -14.26 5.87 4.83
C GLY A 100 -15.09 7.07 4.42
N LEU A 101 -14.48 8.26 4.58
CA LEU A 101 -15.01 9.54 4.17
C LEU A 101 -13.98 10.30 3.34
N LYS A 102 -14.44 11.00 2.31
CA LYS A 102 -13.61 11.81 1.44
C LYS A 102 -14.29 13.11 1.06
N TYR A 103 -13.52 14.18 1.07
CA TYR A 103 -13.93 15.48 0.55
C TYR A 103 -12.90 15.94 -0.49
N ALA A 104 -13.33 16.18 -1.71
CA ALA A 104 -12.49 16.55 -2.84
C ALA A 104 -12.99 17.82 -3.53
N GLN A 105 -12.08 18.75 -3.80
CA GLN A 105 -12.33 20.04 -4.43
C GLN A 105 -11.21 20.36 -5.44
N SER A 106 -11.27 21.52 -6.10
CA SER A 106 -10.23 21.97 -7.03
C SER A 106 -8.85 22.13 -6.40
N TRP A 107 -8.79 22.48 -5.11
CA TRP A 107 -7.53 22.62 -4.37
C TRP A 107 -6.86 21.27 -4.04
N GLY A 108 -7.61 20.16 -4.06
CA GLY A 108 -7.14 18.84 -3.67
C GLY A 108 -8.20 18.00 -2.97
N SER A 109 -7.78 17.14 -2.05
CA SER A 109 -8.69 16.28 -1.28
C SER A 109 -8.18 15.97 0.11
N ILE A 110 -9.12 15.65 1.01
CA ILE A 110 -8.86 14.97 2.27
C ILE A 110 -9.68 13.69 2.31
N ALA A 111 -9.06 12.57 2.66
CA ALA A 111 -9.72 11.27 2.76
C ALA A 111 -9.25 10.56 4.01
N GLY A 112 -10.18 9.92 4.71
CA GLY A 112 -9.89 9.03 5.84
C GLY A 112 -10.58 7.69 5.63
N VAL A 113 -9.94 6.60 6.04
CA VAL A 113 -10.49 5.25 6.01
C VAL A 113 -10.05 4.48 7.25
N ALA A 114 -10.96 3.69 7.79
CA ALA A 114 -10.68 2.74 8.87
C ALA A 114 -11.16 1.36 8.45
N ALA A 115 -10.48 0.34 8.93
CA ALA A 115 -10.80 -1.07 8.69
C ALA A 115 -10.72 -1.86 9.99
N TYR A 116 -11.64 -2.81 10.16
CA TYR A 116 -11.63 -3.82 11.19
C TYR A 116 -11.23 -5.16 10.56
N ASP A 117 -10.18 -5.76 11.09
CA ASP A 117 -9.71 -7.09 10.75
C ASP A 117 -10.41 -8.10 11.66
N ALA A 118 -11.34 -8.87 11.09
CA ALA A 118 -12.15 -9.80 11.87
C ALA A 118 -11.39 -11.07 12.27
N VAL A 119 -10.26 -11.37 11.62
CA VAL A 119 -9.43 -12.55 11.95
C VAL A 119 -8.56 -12.28 13.18
N ASN A 120 -7.93 -11.11 13.21
CA ASN A 120 -7.05 -10.73 14.33
C ASN A 120 -7.78 -9.90 15.40
N GLU A 121 -9.07 -9.55 15.18
CA GLU A 121 -9.88 -8.69 16.05
C GLU A 121 -9.26 -7.29 16.28
N GLU A 122 -8.54 -6.79 15.27
CA GLU A 122 -7.75 -5.57 15.32
C GLU A 122 -8.24 -4.54 14.29
N TRP A 123 -7.81 -3.30 14.43
CA TRP A 123 -8.19 -2.25 13.51
C TRP A 123 -6.98 -1.49 12.95
N ALA A 124 -7.17 -0.89 11.79
CA ALA A 124 -6.22 0.03 11.18
C ALA A 124 -6.96 1.23 10.59
N GLY A 125 -6.29 2.36 10.56
CA GLY A 125 -6.85 3.58 9.97
C GLY A 125 -5.78 4.43 9.31
N LYS A 126 -6.18 5.21 8.31
CA LYS A 126 -5.30 6.18 7.66
C LYS A 126 -6.04 7.40 7.18
N VAL A 127 -5.31 8.50 7.12
CA VAL A 127 -5.79 9.77 6.60
C VAL A 127 -4.80 10.28 5.56
N ARG A 128 -5.31 10.75 4.44
CA ARG A 128 -4.53 11.34 3.35
C ARG A 128 -5.04 12.73 3.00
N VAL A 129 -4.12 13.63 2.73
CA VAL A 129 -4.36 14.95 2.19
C VAL A 129 -3.57 15.11 0.90
N ASP A 130 -4.25 15.51 -0.17
CA ASP A 130 -3.64 15.87 -1.45
C ASP A 130 -3.88 17.35 -1.70
N VAL A 131 -2.86 18.10 -2.13
CA VAL A 131 -2.95 19.54 -2.41
C VAL A 131 -2.40 19.85 -3.79
N ASN A 132 -3.22 20.46 -4.62
CA ASN A 132 -2.82 21.05 -5.90
C ASN A 132 -2.30 22.47 -5.65
N VAL A 133 -1.00 22.62 -5.46
CA VAL A 133 -0.37 23.92 -5.19
C VAL A 133 -0.44 24.83 -6.43
N THR A 134 -0.25 24.23 -7.60
CA THR A 134 -0.42 24.87 -8.93
C THR A 134 -0.90 23.81 -9.93
N ASP A 135 -1.24 24.20 -11.15
CA ASP A 135 -1.57 23.27 -12.27
C ASP A 135 -0.40 22.31 -12.62
N ARG A 136 0.80 22.60 -12.14
CA ARG A 136 2.02 21.82 -12.43
C ARG A 136 2.64 21.19 -11.21
N PHE A 137 2.26 21.60 -10.02
CA PHE A 137 2.87 21.12 -8.78
C PHE A 137 1.80 20.69 -7.78
N SER A 138 1.88 19.44 -7.33
CA SER A 138 1.03 18.89 -6.28
C SER A 138 1.87 18.15 -5.25
N VAL A 139 1.36 18.12 -4.02
CA VAL A 139 1.94 17.39 -2.90
C VAL A 139 0.85 16.56 -2.22
N TRP A 140 1.26 15.49 -1.57
CA TRP A 140 0.37 14.71 -0.74
C TRP A 140 1.08 14.23 0.52
N VAL A 141 0.32 13.99 1.57
CA VAL A 141 0.79 13.37 2.81
C VAL A 141 -0.26 12.39 3.30
N GLN A 142 0.19 11.26 3.85
CA GLN A 142 -0.65 10.23 4.45
C GLN A 142 -0.04 9.80 5.77
N GLY A 143 -0.85 9.67 6.81
CA GLY A 143 -0.52 9.04 8.07
C GLY A 143 -1.43 7.86 8.34
N ALA A 144 -0.92 6.84 9.01
CA ALA A 144 -1.68 5.65 9.37
C ALA A 144 -1.33 5.17 10.78
N TYR A 145 -2.26 4.46 11.39
CA TYR A 145 -2.14 3.82 12.69
C TYR A 145 -2.87 2.49 12.69
N LYS A 146 -2.33 1.49 13.41
CA LYS A 146 -2.96 0.19 13.67
C LYS A 146 -2.89 -0.17 15.14
N SER A 147 -3.79 -1.03 15.60
CA SER A 147 -3.93 -1.41 17.01
C SER A 147 -3.15 -2.66 17.38
N ASN A 148 -2.74 -3.48 16.42
CA ASN A 148 -2.02 -4.71 16.69
C ASN A 148 -0.50 -4.49 16.72
N ASP A 149 0.18 -5.22 17.61
CA ASP A 149 1.63 -5.23 17.73
C ASP A 149 2.28 -6.18 16.71
N ASP A 150 3.47 -5.80 16.23
CA ASP A 150 4.31 -6.71 15.44
C ASP A 150 5.09 -7.64 16.39
N HIS A 151 5.39 -8.85 15.89
CA HIS A 151 6.31 -9.75 16.60
C HIS A 151 7.55 -10.10 15.75
N TYR A 152 8.53 -10.78 16.36
CA TYR A 152 9.79 -11.12 15.70
C TYR A 152 10.05 -12.61 15.80
N VAL A 153 10.30 -13.25 14.64
CA VAL A 153 10.59 -14.68 14.54
C VAL A 153 12.06 -14.86 14.21
N HIS A 154 12.74 -15.68 15.01
CA HIS A 154 14.13 -16.05 14.76
C HIS A 154 14.20 -17.49 14.23
N TYR A 155 14.88 -17.66 13.12
CA TYR A 155 15.10 -18.95 12.47
C TYR A 155 16.55 -19.39 12.65
N ASP A 156 16.78 -20.69 12.86
CA ASP A 156 18.10 -21.28 12.80
C ASP A 156 18.58 -21.52 11.36
N ALA A 157 19.81 -22.05 11.23
CA ALA A 157 20.39 -22.33 9.91
C ALA A 157 19.61 -23.41 9.11
N SER A 158 18.75 -24.19 9.74
CA SER A 158 17.89 -25.18 9.09
C SER A 158 16.55 -24.59 8.63
N GLY A 159 16.24 -23.33 9.02
CA GLY A 159 14.96 -22.68 8.79
C GLY A 159 13.90 -23.04 9.84
N ALA A 160 14.27 -23.68 10.96
CA ALA A 160 13.36 -23.93 12.06
C ALA A 160 13.24 -22.70 12.98
N VAL A 161 12.03 -22.43 13.46
CA VAL A 161 11.77 -21.37 14.44
C VAL A 161 12.41 -21.75 15.76
N VAL A 162 13.34 -20.94 16.26
CA VAL A 162 13.99 -21.13 17.58
C VAL A 162 13.52 -20.13 18.62
N HIS A 163 12.92 -19.00 18.18
CA HIS A 163 12.32 -18.01 19.06
C HIS A 163 11.22 -17.28 18.30
N ASP A 164 10.08 -17.11 18.96
CA ASP A 164 8.92 -16.38 18.47
C ASP A 164 8.46 -15.42 19.57
N GLY A 165 8.39 -14.14 19.24
CA GLY A 165 7.96 -13.09 20.16
C GLY A 165 8.95 -11.95 20.31
N GLY A 166 8.50 -10.84 20.88
CA GLY A 166 9.28 -9.63 21.12
C GLY A 166 10.30 -9.82 22.21
N SER A 167 11.58 -9.95 21.85
CA SER A 167 12.69 -9.98 22.80
C SER A 167 13.83 -9.09 22.36
N SER A 168 14.29 -8.23 23.25
CA SER A 168 15.48 -7.39 23.02
C SER A 168 16.79 -8.18 22.90
N THR A 169 16.78 -9.47 23.25
CA THR A 169 17.97 -10.34 23.24
C THR A 169 18.22 -10.97 21.87
N TYR A 170 17.16 -11.24 21.11
CA TYR A 170 17.25 -11.85 19.80
C TYR A 170 16.77 -10.87 18.73
N ARG A 171 17.56 -10.73 17.65
CA ARG A 171 17.13 -10.06 16.43
C ARG A 171 16.47 -11.08 15.52
N GLY A 172 15.29 -10.76 15.01
CA GLY A 172 14.50 -11.64 14.17
C GLY A 172 14.02 -11.00 12.90
N VAL A 173 13.29 -11.78 12.13
CA VAL A 173 12.46 -11.29 11.04
C VAL A 173 11.17 -10.75 11.64
N ARG A 174 10.82 -9.51 11.33
CA ARG A 174 9.58 -8.91 11.80
C ARG A 174 8.39 -9.50 11.04
N VAL A 175 7.36 -9.87 11.78
CA VAL A 175 6.07 -10.35 11.27
C VAL A 175 4.99 -9.34 11.64
N ILE A 176 4.17 -9.00 10.68
CA ILE A 176 3.09 -8.03 10.81
C ILE A 176 1.76 -8.78 10.82
N ASP A 177 1.15 -8.94 11.98
CA ASP A 177 -0.11 -9.65 12.19
C ASP A 177 -1.32 -8.74 11.94
N SER A 178 -1.38 -8.12 10.76
CA SER A 178 -2.47 -7.25 10.39
C SER A 178 -2.78 -7.37 8.91
N PHE A 179 -4.03 -7.62 8.58
CA PHE A 179 -4.47 -7.67 7.19
C PHE A 179 -4.50 -6.28 6.53
N TYR A 180 -4.82 -5.23 7.29
CA TYR A 180 -4.92 -3.85 6.78
C TYR A 180 -3.71 -2.98 7.14
N GLY A 181 -3.16 -3.11 8.35
CA GLY A 181 -2.03 -2.34 8.83
C GLY A 181 -0.69 -2.98 8.46
N THR A 182 -0.29 -2.91 7.21
CA THR A 182 0.85 -3.63 6.62
C THR A 182 2.18 -2.91 6.74
N TRP A 183 2.25 -1.83 7.52
CA TRP A 183 3.49 -1.14 7.93
C TRP A 183 4.03 -1.72 9.22
N GLY A 184 5.29 -1.46 9.52
CA GLY A 184 5.95 -1.92 10.74
C GLY A 184 5.74 -0.99 11.91
N GLY A 185 5.48 -1.59 13.09
CA GLY A 185 5.10 -0.89 14.31
C GLY A 185 3.69 -0.33 14.24
N ASP A 186 3.35 0.57 15.16
CA ASP A 186 1.99 1.08 15.32
C ASP A 186 1.59 2.08 14.24
N TRP A 187 2.53 2.91 13.78
CA TRP A 187 2.24 4.01 12.87
C TRP A 187 3.20 4.11 11.70
N ALA A 188 2.73 4.74 10.62
CA ALA A 188 3.57 5.10 9.50
C ALA A 188 3.11 6.41 8.85
N VAL A 189 4.05 7.08 8.17
CA VAL A 189 3.80 8.30 7.42
C VAL A 189 4.43 8.20 6.03
N TRP A 190 3.73 8.72 5.05
CA TRP A 190 4.18 8.85 3.67
C TRP A 190 3.94 10.25 3.18
N GLY A 191 4.78 10.71 2.29
CA GLY A 191 4.57 11.97 1.61
C GLY A 191 5.21 11.97 0.24
N GLY A 192 4.66 12.74 -0.67
CA GLY A 192 5.21 12.85 -2.01
C GLY A 192 4.90 14.16 -2.69
N ALA A 193 5.63 14.39 -3.77
CA ALA A 193 5.47 15.55 -4.62
C ALA A 193 5.53 15.15 -6.10
N LYS A 194 4.77 15.85 -6.92
CA LYS A 194 4.71 15.69 -8.36
C LYS A 194 4.90 17.05 -9.01
N PHE A 195 5.86 17.14 -9.93
CA PHE A 195 6.13 18.34 -10.69
C PHE A 195 6.11 18.07 -12.19
N LYS A 196 5.14 18.63 -12.88
CA LYS A 196 5.01 18.59 -14.33
C LYS A 196 5.89 19.66 -14.97
N ALA A 197 7.16 19.30 -15.24
CA ALA A 197 8.12 20.25 -15.81
C ALA A 197 7.79 20.64 -17.24
N THR A 198 7.34 19.66 -18.05
CA THR A 198 6.88 19.87 -19.43
C THR A 198 5.67 19.00 -19.71
N ASN A 199 5.10 19.08 -20.92
CA ASN A 199 4.02 18.19 -21.35
C ASN A 199 4.49 16.73 -21.51
N LYS A 200 5.81 16.47 -21.52
CA LYS A 200 6.40 15.13 -21.68
C LYS A 200 7.14 14.64 -20.44
N ALA A 201 7.50 15.52 -19.50
CA ALA A 201 8.35 15.18 -18.35
C ALA A 201 7.66 15.53 -17.04
N VAL A 202 7.50 14.51 -16.18
CA VAL A 202 6.95 14.63 -14.83
C VAL A 202 7.96 14.07 -13.85
N PHE A 203 8.33 14.87 -12.85
CA PHE A 203 9.18 14.46 -11.73
C PHE A 203 8.30 14.03 -10.58
N ASN A 204 8.62 12.89 -9.96
CA ASN A 204 7.92 12.38 -8.79
C ASN A 204 8.93 12.04 -7.70
N VAL A 205 8.57 12.35 -6.47
CA VAL A 205 9.33 12.02 -5.26
C VAL A 205 8.37 11.44 -4.23
N GLN A 206 8.80 10.42 -3.52
CA GLN A 206 8.10 9.86 -2.36
C GLN A 206 9.08 9.61 -1.23
N LEU A 207 8.66 9.91 -0.02
CA LEU A 207 9.33 9.58 1.23
C LEU A 207 8.35 8.79 2.10
N ALA A 208 8.87 7.84 2.88
CA ALA A 208 8.09 7.09 3.85
C ALA A 208 8.93 6.79 5.09
N TYR A 209 8.26 6.73 6.24
CA TYR A 209 8.85 6.34 7.51
C TYR A 209 7.81 5.61 8.36
N GLU A 210 8.25 4.58 9.08
CA GLU A 210 7.38 3.80 9.97
C GLU A 210 7.97 3.67 11.37
N ASP A 211 7.14 3.37 12.35
CA ASP A 211 7.49 3.23 13.75
C ASP A 211 8.59 2.18 13.98
N ALA A 212 8.63 1.13 13.17
CA ALA A 212 9.73 0.16 13.16
C ALA A 212 11.03 0.70 12.52
N GLU A 213 11.22 2.01 12.52
CA GLU A 213 12.46 2.70 12.15
C GLU A 213 12.96 2.34 10.71
N THR A 214 12.04 2.03 9.79
CA THR A 214 12.38 1.93 8.37
C THR A 214 12.15 3.27 7.69
N PHE A 215 13.15 3.75 6.95
CA PHE A 215 13.05 4.92 6.08
C PHE A 215 13.14 4.50 4.62
N ALA A 216 12.25 5.00 3.78
CA ALA A 216 12.29 4.78 2.33
C ALA A 216 12.15 6.10 1.57
N ALA A 217 12.92 6.26 0.50
CA ALA A 217 12.89 7.41 -0.39
C ALA A 217 13.00 6.95 -1.84
N SER A 218 12.18 7.52 -2.73
CA SER A 218 12.21 7.23 -4.16
C SER A 218 12.04 8.50 -4.97
N ALA A 219 12.75 8.61 -6.09
CA ALA A 219 12.60 9.71 -7.03
C ALA A 219 12.71 9.21 -8.47
N ASN A 220 11.83 9.69 -9.34
CA ASN A 220 11.84 9.33 -10.76
C ASN A 220 11.49 10.50 -11.68
N VAL A 221 11.69 10.25 -12.96
CA VAL A 221 11.21 11.09 -14.06
C VAL A 221 10.40 10.22 -15.01
N ALA A 222 9.09 10.44 -15.10
CA ALA A 222 8.27 9.84 -16.14
C ALA A 222 8.37 10.68 -17.41
N TYR A 223 9.05 10.16 -18.45
CA TYR A 223 9.27 10.85 -19.72
C TYR A 223 8.50 10.17 -20.85
N GLN A 224 7.52 10.89 -21.41
CA GLN A 224 6.79 10.43 -22.59
C GLN A 224 7.60 10.67 -23.85
N LEU A 225 8.27 9.61 -24.35
CA LEU A 225 9.08 9.68 -25.56
C LEU A 225 8.23 9.98 -26.80
N VAL A 226 7.16 9.19 -26.97
CA VAL A 226 6.11 9.37 -27.98
C VAL A 226 4.74 9.11 -27.35
N PRO A 227 3.61 9.54 -27.97
CA PRO A 227 2.29 9.23 -27.44
C PRO A 227 2.12 7.73 -27.13
N GLY A 228 1.69 7.42 -25.91
CA GLY A 228 1.50 6.06 -25.42
C GLY A 228 2.79 5.30 -25.04
N PHE A 229 3.99 5.90 -25.14
CA PHE A 229 5.24 5.25 -24.69
C PHE A 229 6.01 6.13 -23.72
N THR A 230 6.14 5.64 -22.48
CA THR A 230 6.80 6.33 -21.37
C THR A 230 8.00 5.54 -20.87
N ILE A 231 9.12 6.23 -20.64
CA ILE A 231 10.32 5.70 -19.99
C ILE A 231 10.42 6.35 -18.61
N THR A 232 10.60 5.55 -17.57
CA THR A 232 10.67 6.04 -16.19
C THR A 232 11.91 5.50 -15.49
N PRO A 233 13.07 6.17 -15.56
CA PRO A 233 14.20 5.90 -14.67
C PRO A 233 13.86 6.35 -13.24
N GLN A 234 14.24 5.53 -12.26
CA GLN A 234 14.04 5.77 -10.84
C GLN A 234 15.28 5.39 -10.05
N ILE A 235 15.54 6.13 -8.98
CA ILE A 235 16.45 5.77 -7.91
C ILE A 235 15.66 5.67 -6.61
N SER A 236 15.99 4.68 -5.79
CA SER A 236 15.39 4.47 -4.48
C SER A 236 16.45 4.19 -3.43
N TYR A 237 16.20 4.59 -2.21
CA TYR A 237 17.03 4.34 -1.03
C TYR A 237 16.14 3.83 0.10
N THR A 238 16.61 2.81 0.81
CA THR A 238 15.95 2.28 2.00
C THR A 238 16.97 2.09 3.10
N LYS A 239 16.59 2.42 4.35
CA LYS A 239 17.39 2.23 5.55
C LYS A 239 16.56 1.56 6.62
N TRP A 240 17.12 0.55 7.30
CA TRP A 240 16.50 -0.20 8.38
C TRP A 240 17.27 0.00 9.67
N ASP A 241 16.64 0.61 10.68
CA ASP A 241 17.26 0.89 11.98
C ASP A 241 16.56 0.16 13.16
N ASP A 242 15.49 -0.61 12.89
CA ASP A 242 14.77 -1.37 13.91
C ASP A 242 15.71 -2.25 14.74
N LYS A 243 15.77 -1.97 16.05
CA LYS A 243 16.69 -2.63 17.00
C LYS A 243 16.47 -4.13 17.12
N ASN A 244 15.26 -4.60 16.86
CA ASN A 244 14.86 -6.01 16.97
C ASN A 244 15.01 -6.76 15.63
N SER A 245 15.19 -6.05 14.52
CA SER A 245 15.37 -6.65 13.19
C SER A 245 16.80 -7.10 12.92
N ILE A 246 16.91 -8.22 12.19
CA ILE A 246 18.20 -8.66 11.61
C ILE A 246 18.78 -7.65 10.62
N LEU A 247 17.94 -6.76 10.07
CA LEU A 247 18.36 -5.73 9.12
C LEU A 247 18.86 -4.44 9.79
N LYS A 248 18.91 -4.38 11.12
CA LYS A 248 19.34 -3.16 11.83
C LYS A 248 20.66 -2.62 11.31
N GLY A 249 20.65 -1.34 10.94
CA GLY A 249 21.81 -0.60 10.46
C GLY A 249 22.18 -0.92 9.00
N GLN A 250 21.38 -1.71 8.30
CA GLN A 250 21.55 -1.95 6.86
C GLN A 250 20.88 -0.85 6.06
N ASP A 251 21.44 -0.58 4.89
CA ASP A 251 20.83 0.28 3.89
C ASP A 251 21.00 -0.29 2.48
N ALA A 252 20.15 0.13 1.56
CA ALA A 252 20.19 -0.31 0.17
C ALA A 252 19.85 0.84 -0.80
N TRP A 253 20.58 0.87 -1.92
CA TRP A 253 20.27 1.68 -3.09
C TRP A 253 19.76 0.79 -4.22
N GLN A 254 18.73 1.25 -4.92
CA GLN A 254 18.15 0.55 -6.05
C GLN A 254 17.97 1.52 -7.22
N GLY A 255 18.34 1.08 -8.41
CA GLY A 255 18.04 1.73 -9.68
C GLY A 255 17.11 0.87 -10.52
N VAL A 256 16.06 1.45 -11.10
CA VAL A 256 15.15 0.76 -12.01
C VAL A 256 14.79 1.66 -13.19
N VAL A 257 14.57 1.07 -14.35
CA VAL A 257 14.04 1.75 -15.53
C VAL A 257 12.81 0.99 -16.03
N ARG A 258 11.65 1.64 -16.03
CA ARG A 258 10.42 1.07 -16.59
C ARG A 258 10.17 1.61 -17.99
N PHE A 259 9.87 0.71 -18.90
CA PHE A 259 9.37 1.00 -20.25
C PHE A 259 7.90 0.60 -20.29
N GLN A 260 7.02 1.55 -20.53
CA GLN A 260 5.57 1.32 -20.53
C GLN A 260 4.95 1.74 -21.85
N ARG A 261 4.25 0.81 -22.50
CA ARG A 261 3.44 1.09 -23.67
C ARG A 261 1.95 0.98 -23.32
N SER A 262 1.21 2.04 -23.62
CA SER A 262 -0.26 2.08 -23.52
C SER A 262 -0.84 2.13 -24.95
N PHE A 263 -1.91 1.36 -25.18
CA PHE A 263 -2.57 1.20 -26.47
C PHE A 263 -3.97 1.82 -26.43
#